data_a15ff4a43a88a083b5623049b424bbf5
#
_entry.id   a15ff4a43a88a083b5623049b424bbf5
#
_cell.length_a   1.000
_cell.length_b   1.000
_cell.length_c   1.000
_cell.angle_alpha   90.00
_cell.angle_beta   90.00
_cell.angle_gamma   90.00
#
_symmetry.space_group_name_H-M   'P 1'
#
loop_
_entity.id
_entity.type
_entity.pdbx_description
1 polymer ?
#
loop_
_entity_poly.entity_id
_entity_poly.type
_entity_poly.pdbx_seq_one_letter_code
_entity_poly.pdbx_strand_id
1 'polypeptide(L)'
;FADALVERLKQRDIPLRVLKRIDRPTGMAKMDLVDGDKKHLEFHGNAMEEIELSAEDMEFVKGFDIVYAERWAKAERYIAALRQPGQIWVYDFSKRLEPSNDALLPYLDYAFFSYDKDDDYIREFMRRTKAKGAGCVIAMLGEHGSLAYDGQRFYHQAAENVPVVNTVGAGDSYIAAFTYGVSLGESIPQCMARGKALATRIVQQF
;
A
#
# COMPACT_ATOMS: atom_id res chain seq x y z
N PHE A 1 -11.34 -15.15 14.67
CA PHE A 1 -10.92 -14.01 13.84
C PHE A 1 -11.34 -14.16 12.39
N ALA A 2 -11.01 -15.28 11.72
CA ALA A 2 -11.33 -15.51 10.30
C ALA A 2 -12.83 -15.32 9.98
N ASP A 3 -13.73 -15.86 10.81
CA ASP A 3 -15.18 -15.71 10.58
C ASP A 3 -15.63 -14.25 10.67
N ALA A 4 -15.11 -13.48 11.64
CA ALA A 4 -15.43 -12.07 11.76
C ALA A 4 -14.93 -11.24 10.58
N LEU A 5 -13.76 -11.59 10.03
CA LEU A 5 -13.22 -10.96 8.82
C LEU A 5 -14.11 -11.26 7.61
N VAL A 6 -14.48 -12.53 7.42
CA VAL A 6 -15.36 -12.97 6.32
C VAL A 6 -16.70 -12.25 6.37
N GLU A 7 -17.32 -12.14 7.54
CA GLU A 7 -18.59 -11.42 7.70
C GLU A 7 -18.46 -9.92 7.38
N ARG A 8 -17.35 -9.28 7.78
CA ARG A 8 -17.09 -7.87 7.42
C ARG A 8 -16.89 -7.65 5.93
N LEU A 9 -16.23 -8.59 5.24
CA LEU A 9 -16.07 -8.54 3.78
C LEU A 9 -17.42 -8.69 3.07
N LYS A 10 -18.25 -9.65 3.50
CA LYS A 10 -19.62 -9.84 2.99
C LYS A 10 -20.49 -8.59 3.16
N GLN A 11 -20.45 -7.96 4.34
CA GLN A 11 -21.19 -6.73 4.64
C GLN A 11 -20.81 -5.55 3.73
N ARG A 12 -19.69 -5.63 3.03
CA ARG A 12 -19.19 -4.63 2.09
C ARG A 12 -19.25 -5.09 0.63
N ASP A 13 -19.97 -6.15 0.37
CA ASP A 13 -20.12 -6.74 -0.97
C ASP A 13 -18.77 -7.07 -1.65
N ILE A 14 -17.74 -7.38 -0.84
CA ILE A 14 -16.44 -7.79 -1.36
C ILE A 14 -16.51 -9.25 -1.79
N PRO A 15 -16.19 -9.58 -3.06
CA PRO A 15 -16.24 -10.94 -3.57
C PRO A 15 -15.30 -11.87 -2.79
N LEU A 16 -15.82 -13.04 -2.38
CA LEU A 16 -15.06 -14.05 -1.63
C LEU A 16 -14.71 -15.28 -2.49
N ARG A 17 -14.83 -15.17 -3.81
CA ARG A 17 -14.67 -16.30 -4.74
C ARG A 17 -13.36 -17.05 -4.57
N VAL A 18 -12.26 -16.29 -4.31
CA VAL A 18 -10.90 -16.85 -4.17
C VAL A 18 -10.42 -16.91 -2.73
N LEU A 19 -11.32 -16.70 -1.76
CA LEU A 19 -10.99 -16.80 -0.35
C LEU A 19 -10.66 -18.24 0.02
N LYS A 20 -9.46 -18.47 0.53
CA LYS A 20 -8.99 -19.77 1.02
C LYS A 20 -9.00 -19.79 2.53
N ARG A 21 -9.45 -20.89 3.10
CA ARG A 21 -9.29 -21.21 4.52
C ARG A 21 -8.27 -22.31 4.65
N ILE A 22 -7.30 -22.12 5.51
CA ILE A 22 -6.30 -23.13 5.86
C ILE A 22 -6.35 -23.39 7.37
N ASP A 23 -5.94 -24.59 7.78
CA ASP A 23 -5.90 -24.98 9.19
C ASP A 23 -4.61 -24.44 9.86
N ARG A 24 -4.59 -23.12 9.96
CA ARG A 24 -3.50 -22.35 10.61
C ARG A 24 -4.08 -21.15 11.33
N PRO A 25 -3.44 -20.69 12.42
CA PRO A 25 -3.81 -19.43 13.05
C PRO A 25 -3.77 -18.26 12.05
N THR A 26 -4.64 -17.28 12.25
CA THR A 26 -4.60 -16.02 11.48
C THR A 26 -3.28 -15.28 11.73
N GLY A 27 -2.75 -14.60 10.73
CA GLY A 27 -1.60 -13.71 10.87
C GLY A 27 -1.87 -12.66 11.96
N MET A 28 -0.88 -12.39 12.81
CA MET A 28 -1.02 -11.47 13.94
C MET A 28 0.21 -10.57 14.06
N ALA A 29 -0.04 -9.29 14.27
CA ALA A 29 0.98 -8.34 14.70
C ALA A 29 0.57 -7.79 16.08
N LYS A 30 1.45 -7.92 17.06
CA LYS A 30 1.30 -7.29 18.38
C LYS A 30 2.05 -5.98 18.38
N MET A 31 1.37 -4.93 18.73
CA MET A 31 1.92 -3.57 18.75
C MET A 31 1.66 -2.93 20.10
N ASP A 32 2.57 -2.06 20.51
CA ASP A 32 2.42 -1.20 21.68
C ASP A 32 2.58 0.27 21.27
N LEU A 33 1.99 1.16 22.04
CA LEU A 33 2.18 2.59 21.94
C LEU A 33 3.16 3.02 23.03
N VAL A 34 4.36 3.42 22.65
CA VAL A 34 5.38 3.93 23.57
C VAL A 34 5.65 5.38 23.21
N ASP A 35 5.33 6.29 24.12
CA ASP A 35 5.47 7.74 23.92
C ASP A 35 4.73 8.28 22.68
N GLY A 36 3.57 7.69 22.36
CA GLY A 36 2.78 8.02 21.16
C GLY A 36 3.24 7.35 19.87
N ASP A 37 4.40 6.70 19.89
CA ASP A 37 4.94 5.98 18.74
C ASP A 37 4.56 4.50 18.77
N LYS A 38 4.24 3.97 17.59
CA LYS A 38 3.89 2.58 17.36
C LYS A 38 5.15 1.71 17.34
N LYS A 39 5.29 0.82 18.34
CA LYS A 39 6.32 -0.21 18.36
C LYS A 39 5.73 -1.58 18.03
N HIS A 40 6.30 -2.24 17.02
CA HIS A 40 6.02 -3.64 16.76
C HIS A 40 6.76 -4.50 17.78
N LEU A 41 6.01 -5.29 18.57
CA LEU A 41 6.56 -6.20 19.57
C LEU A 41 6.77 -7.60 19.00
N GLU A 42 5.75 -8.15 18.37
CA GLU A 42 5.75 -9.51 17.84
C GLU A 42 5.03 -9.54 16.49
N PHE A 43 5.48 -10.39 15.60
CA PHE A 43 4.83 -10.70 14.34
C PHE A 43 4.82 -12.20 14.12
N HIS A 44 3.63 -12.74 13.85
CA HIS A 44 3.42 -14.13 13.49
C HIS A 44 2.70 -14.17 12.13
N GLY A 45 3.39 -14.57 11.08
CA GLY A 45 2.82 -14.68 9.73
C GLY A 45 1.73 -15.73 9.65
N ASN A 46 1.92 -16.88 10.31
CA ASN A 46 0.92 -17.95 10.38
C ASN A 46 0.34 -18.29 8.98
N ALA A 47 -0.98 -18.22 8.83
CA ALA A 47 -1.67 -18.49 7.56
C ALA A 47 -1.14 -17.65 6.38
N MET A 48 -0.66 -16.42 6.62
CA MET A 48 -0.12 -15.55 5.58
C MET A 48 1.16 -16.09 4.94
N GLU A 49 1.90 -16.97 5.64
CA GLU A 49 3.14 -17.55 5.12
C GLU A 49 2.89 -18.61 4.05
N GLU A 50 1.68 -19.15 4.01
CA GLU A 50 1.26 -20.20 3.09
C GLU A 50 0.44 -19.68 1.89
N ILE A 51 0.46 -18.37 1.63
CA ILE A 51 -0.25 -17.79 0.49
C ILE A 51 0.39 -18.27 -0.81
N GLU A 52 -0.40 -18.99 -1.60
CA GLU A 52 -0.08 -19.43 -2.95
C GLU A 52 -1.25 -19.16 -3.88
N LEU A 53 -0.98 -18.54 -5.04
CA LEU A 53 -1.99 -18.34 -6.06
C LEU A 53 -2.06 -19.58 -6.98
N SER A 54 -3.24 -20.15 -7.08
CA SER A 54 -3.55 -21.16 -8.09
C SER A 54 -3.70 -20.51 -9.48
N ALA A 55 -3.75 -21.30 -10.52
CA ALA A 55 -4.03 -20.80 -11.87
C ALA A 55 -5.39 -20.05 -11.94
N GLU A 56 -6.41 -20.53 -11.21
CA GLU A 56 -7.71 -19.87 -11.13
C GLU A 56 -7.62 -18.51 -10.43
N ASP A 57 -6.85 -18.40 -9.32
CA ASP A 57 -6.61 -17.14 -8.63
C ASP A 57 -5.91 -16.14 -9.55
N MET A 58 -4.93 -16.62 -10.32
CA MET A 58 -4.18 -15.76 -11.27
C MET A 58 -5.10 -15.24 -12.39
N GLU A 59 -5.95 -16.09 -12.96
CA GLU A 59 -6.93 -15.64 -13.96
C GLU A 59 -7.95 -14.66 -13.36
N PHE A 60 -8.36 -14.87 -12.12
CA PHE A 60 -9.24 -13.94 -11.42
C PHE A 60 -8.59 -12.56 -11.24
N VAL A 61 -7.33 -12.49 -10.82
CA VAL A 61 -6.59 -11.23 -10.67
C VAL A 61 -6.40 -10.50 -12.00
N LYS A 62 -6.15 -11.23 -13.09
CA LYS A 62 -6.02 -10.64 -14.43
C LYS A 62 -7.29 -9.93 -14.93
N GLY A 63 -8.45 -10.25 -14.37
CA GLY A 63 -9.73 -9.63 -14.71
C GLY A 63 -9.97 -8.24 -14.10
N PHE A 64 -9.07 -7.69 -13.32
CA PHE A 64 -9.23 -6.38 -12.67
C PHE A 64 -8.45 -5.29 -13.39
N ASP A 65 -9.02 -4.10 -13.46
CA ASP A 65 -8.38 -2.91 -14.05
C ASP A 65 -7.26 -2.37 -13.16
N ILE A 66 -7.41 -2.49 -11.83
CA ILE A 66 -6.44 -2.04 -10.83
C ILE A 66 -6.15 -3.16 -9.85
N VAL A 67 -4.88 -3.44 -9.62
CA VAL A 67 -4.42 -4.41 -8.64
C VAL A 67 -3.55 -3.69 -7.60
N TYR A 68 -3.92 -3.83 -6.35
CA TYR A 68 -3.10 -3.41 -5.21
C TYR A 68 -2.49 -4.64 -4.55
N ALA A 69 -1.22 -4.55 -4.24
CA ALA A 69 -0.53 -5.54 -3.42
C ALA A 69 0.44 -4.86 -2.47
N GLU A 70 0.80 -5.60 -1.44
CA GLU A 70 1.81 -5.19 -0.49
C GLU A 70 2.61 -6.41 -0.05
N ARG A 71 3.69 -6.20 0.69
CA ARG A 71 4.65 -7.22 1.09
C ARG A 71 4.02 -8.47 1.71
N TRP A 72 3.03 -8.28 2.57
CA TRP A 72 2.43 -9.39 3.32
C TRP A 72 1.56 -10.30 2.44
N ALA A 73 1.14 -9.78 1.28
CA ALA A 73 0.45 -10.58 0.26
C ALA A 73 1.37 -11.57 -0.45
N LYS A 74 2.71 -11.47 -0.27
CA LYS A 74 3.73 -12.31 -0.94
C LYS A 74 3.51 -12.44 -2.46
N ALA A 75 2.97 -11.36 -3.06
CA ALA A 75 2.57 -11.33 -4.45
C ALA A 75 3.74 -11.11 -5.42
N GLU A 76 4.92 -10.73 -4.91
CA GLU A 76 6.08 -10.30 -5.71
C GLU A 76 6.43 -11.32 -6.79
N ARG A 77 6.43 -12.60 -6.46
CA ARG A 77 6.76 -13.69 -7.40
C ARG A 77 5.75 -13.86 -8.54
N TYR A 78 4.56 -13.29 -8.40
CA TYR A 78 3.48 -13.41 -9.38
C TYR A 78 3.27 -12.17 -10.24
N ILE A 79 3.74 -11.00 -9.82
CA ILE A 79 3.41 -9.71 -10.43
C ILE A 79 3.73 -9.70 -11.93
N ALA A 80 4.94 -10.16 -12.31
CA ALA A 80 5.34 -10.20 -13.72
C ALA A 80 4.43 -11.08 -14.60
N ALA A 81 3.91 -12.19 -14.04
CA ALA A 81 3.02 -13.12 -14.75
C ALA A 81 1.55 -12.66 -14.72
N LEU A 82 1.18 -11.84 -13.76
CA LEU A 82 -0.18 -11.35 -13.58
C LEU A 82 -0.49 -10.11 -14.41
N ARG A 83 0.53 -9.24 -14.62
CA ARG A 83 0.32 -7.96 -15.27
C ARG A 83 -0.23 -8.10 -16.69
N GLN A 84 -1.35 -7.41 -16.95
CA GLN A 84 -1.99 -7.34 -18.25
C GLN A 84 -1.82 -5.95 -18.89
N PRO A 85 -1.86 -5.82 -20.20
CA PRO A 85 -1.89 -4.53 -20.88
C PRO A 85 -3.10 -3.69 -20.40
N GLY A 86 -2.83 -2.42 -20.05
CA GLY A 86 -3.86 -1.50 -19.55
C GLY A 86 -4.19 -1.64 -18.06
N GLN A 87 -3.72 -2.67 -17.40
CA GLN A 87 -3.91 -2.87 -15.96
C GLN A 87 -2.99 -1.95 -15.16
N ILE A 88 -3.50 -1.35 -14.10
CA ILE A 88 -2.75 -0.48 -13.19
C ILE A 88 -2.31 -1.29 -11.97
N TRP A 89 -1.01 -1.27 -11.68
CA TRP A 89 -0.45 -1.92 -10.51
C TRP A 89 0.03 -0.92 -9.48
N VAL A 90 -0.48 -1.08 -8.27
CA VAL A 90 -0.14 -0.28 -7.08
C VAL A 90 0.54 -1.21 -6.06
N TYR A 91 1.69 -0.81 -5.56
CA TYR A 91 2.40 -1.62 -4.56
C TYR A 91 2.91 -0.76 -3.40
N ASP A 92 2.67 -1.26 -2.17
CA ASP A 92 3.20 -0.67 -0.95
C ASP A 92 4.45 -1.42 -0.47
N PHE A 93 5.59 -0.76 -0.54
CA PHE A 93 6.86 -1.23 0.02
C PHE A 93 7.00 -0.92 1.50
N SER A 94 6.08 -0.15 2.10
CA SER A 94 6.16 0.32 3.48
C SER A 94 7.51 1.05 3.73
N LYS A 95 8.21 0.73 4.80
CA LYS A 95 9.52 1.34 5.15
C LYS A 95 10.73 0.72 4.42
N ARG A 96 10.51 -0.09 3.38
CA ARG A 96 11.59 -0.77 2.66
C ARG A 96 12.15 0.06 1.51
N LEU A 97 13.17 0.82 1.80
CA LEU A 97 13.93 1.63 0.86
C LEU A 97 15.16 0.88 0.30
N GLU A 98 15.04 -0.43 0.10
CA GLU A 98 16.15 -1.33 -0.21
C GLU A 98 16.21 -1.70 -1.70
N PRO A 99 17.43 -1.98 -2.24
CA PRO A 99 17.61 -2.42 -3.64
C PRO A 99 16.92 -3.76 -3.98
N SER A 100 16.59 -4.58 -2.98
CA SER A 100 15.88 -5.86 -3.19
C SER A 100 14.52 -5.71 -3.87
N ASN A 101 13.95 -4.51 -3.85
CA ASN A 101 12.68 -4.18 -4.48
C ASN A 101 12.79 -3.89 -5.99
N ASP A 102 13.99 -3.72 -6.50
CA ASP A 102 14.25 -3.20 -7.85
C ASP A 102 13.61 -4.05 -8.97
N ALA A 103 13.58 -5.37 -8.79
CA ALA A 103 13.01 -6.30 -9.76
C ALA A 103 11.50 -6.11 -10.01
N LEU A 104 10.78 -5.49 -9.07
CA LEU A 104 9.33 -5.25 -9.19
C LEU A 104 9.01 -3.93 -9.88
N LEU A 105 9.89 -2.95 -9.76
CA LEU A 105 9.62 -1.57 -10.16
C LEU A 105 9.14 -1.41 -11.61
N PRO A 106 9.66 -2.16 -12.61
CA PRO A 106 9.20 -2.05 -14.00
C PRO A 106 7.74 -2.48 -14.22
N TYR A 107 7.15 -3.18 -13.27
CA TYR A 107 5.77 -3.68 -13.36
C TYR A 107 4.76 -2.78 -12.64
N LEU A 108 5.22 -1.73 -11.96
CA LEU A 108 4.39 -0.90 -11.09
C LEU A 108 4.09 0.46 -11.72
N ASP A 109 2.82 0.83 -11.75
CA ASP A 109 2.40 2.17 -12.15
C ASP A 109 2.55 3.14 -10.98
N TYR A 110 2.29 2.67 -9.75
CA TYR A 110 2.44 3.45 -8.52
C TYR A 110 3.17 2.64 -7.45
N ALA A 111 4.33 3.13 -7.01
CA ALA A 111 5.15 2.53 -5.97
C ALA A 111 5.13 3.43 -4.72
N PHE A 112 4.55 2.92 -3.63
CA PHE A 112 4.43 3.63 -2.37
C PHE A 112 5.52 3.22 -1.38
N PHE A 113 6.03 4.21 -0.66
CA PHE A 113 7.04 4.04 0.39
C PHE A 113 6.66 4.88 1.61
N SER A 114 7.01 4.43 2.80
CA SER A 114 6.88 5.18 4.04
C SER A 114 8.25 5.64 4.51
N TYR A 115 8.36 6.92 4.82
CA TYR A 115 9.55 7.55 5.36
C TYR A 115 9.14 8.66 6.34
N ASP A 116 10.05 9.17 7.16
CA ASP A 116 9.71 10.08 8.24
C ASP A 116 10.23 11.52 8.06
N LYS A 117 10.85 11.82 6.89
CA LYS A 117 11.46 13.13 6.62
C LYS A 117 11.23 13.58 5.18
N ASP A 118 11.12 14.90 4.99
CA ASP A 118 11.24 15.51 3.67
C ASP A 118 12.67 16.07 3.51
N ASP A 119 13.59 15.20 3.07
CA ASP A 119 15.00 15.52 2.92
C ASP A 119 15.53 15.13 1.51
N ASP A 120 16.80 15.46 1.26
CA ASP A 120 17.43 15.15 -0.02
C ASP A 120 17.58 13.64 -0.26
N TYR A 121 17.67 12.84 0.82
CA TYR A 121 17.77 11.39 0.73
C TYR A 121 16.51 10.77 0.08
N ILE A 122 15.32 11.13 0.58
CA ILE A 122 14.08 10.57 0.03
C ILE A 122 13.87 11.02 -1.42
N ARG A 123 14.20 12.27 -1.76
CA ARG A 123 14.08 12.79 -3.13
C ARG A 123 15.00 12.04 -4.09
N GLU A 124 16.25 11.79 -3.69
CA GLU A 124 17.19 11.03 -4.50
C GLU A 124 16.80 9.55 -4.61
N PHE A 125 16.30 8.95 -3.52
CA PHE A 125 15.72 7.62 -3.55
C PHE A 125 14.57 7.53 -4.56
N MET A 126 13.64 8.48 -4.56
CA MET A 126 12.51 8.51 -5.50
C MET A 126 12.96 8.64 -6.96
N ARG A 127 13.99 9.46 -7.24
CA ARG A 127 14.56 9.57 -8.60
C ARG A 127 15.16 8.24 -9.06
N ARG A 128 15.95 7.59 -8.20
CA ARG A 128 16.57 6.28 -8.52
C ARG A 128 15.51 5.19 -8.71
N THR A 129 14.49 5.16 -7.86
CA THR A 129 13.37 4.21 -7.97
C THR A 129 12.60 4.40 -9.26
N LYS A 130 12.33 5.65 -9.65
CA LYS A 130 11.72 5.99 -10.92
C LYS A 130 12.57 5.56 -12.11
N ALA A 131 13.89 5.82 -12.05
CA ALA A 131 14.83 5.42 -13.10
C ALA A 131 14.91 3.90 -13.32
N LYS A 132 14.55 3.11 -12.30
CA LYS A 132 14.46 1.64 -12.36
C LYS A 132 13.14 1.12 -12.92
N GLY A 133 12.23 1.98 -13.35
CA GLY A 133 11.07 1.59 -14.14
C GLY A 133 9.71 1.85 -13.49
N ALA A 134 9.63 2.26 -12.22
CA ALA A 134 8.35 2.59 -11.61
C ALA A 134 7.63 3.74 -12.36
N GLY A 135 6.31 3.65 -12.54
CA GLY A 135 5.50 4.66 -13.22
C GLY A 135 5.48 5.98 -12.46
N CYS A 136 5.07 5.97 -11.21
CA CYS A 136 5.14 7.09 -10.28
C CYS A 136 5.59 6.57 -8.91
N VAL A 137 6.44 7.33 -8.22
CA VAL A 137 6.94 6.98 -6.88
C VAL A 137 6.31 7.92 -5.87
N ILE A 138 5.72 7.37 -4.81
CA ILE A 138 5.07 8.13 -3.75
C ILE A 138 5.75 7.83 -2.42
N ALA A 139 6.16 8.86 -1.71
CA ALA A 139 6.67 8.78 -0.33
C ALA A 139 5.64 9.39 0.63
N MET A 140 5.12 8.58 1.55
CA MET A 140 4.28 9.01 2.66
C MET A 140 5.20 9.37 3.83
N LEU A 141 5.16 10.64 4.27
CA LEU A 141 6.15 11.24 5.18
C LEU A 141 5.56 11.55 6.57
N GLY A 142 4.46 10.90 6.95
CA GLY A 142 3.79 11.12 8.23
C GLY A 142 3.35 12.56 8.40
N GLU A 143 3.83 13.23 9.45
CA GLU A 143 3.50 14.63 9.75
C GLU A 143 4.02 15.63 8.71
N HIS A 144 4.99 15.25 7.90
CA HIS A 144 5.49 16.06 6.78
C HIS A 144 4.66 15.90 5.49
N GLY A 145 3.59 15.10 5.53
CA GLY A 145 2.69 14.92 4.40
C GLY A 145 3.13 13.83 3.43
N SER A 146 3.19 14.15 2.15
CA SER A 146 3.60 13.20 1.11
C SER A 146 4.27 13.90 -0.06
N LEU A 147 5.15 13.14 -0.73
CA LEU A 147 5.76 13.50 -2.01
C LEU A 147 5.35 12.48 -3.07
N ALA A 148 5.17 12.94 -4.31
CA ALA A 148 5.10 12.08 -5.48
C ALA A 148 6.09 12.56 -6.55
N TYR A 149 6.68 11.63 -7.29
CA TYR A 149 7.59 11.91 -8.39
C TYR A 149 7.19 11.10 -9.63
N ASP A 150 6.84 11.81 -10.72
CA ASP A 150 6.40 11.20 -11.97
C ASP A 150 7.53 10.97 -13.00
N GLY A 151 8.75 11.38 -12.64
CA GLY A 151 9.93 11.37 -13.53
C GLY A 151 10.26 12.74 -14.11
N GLN A 152 9.37 13.70 -14.02
CA GLN A 152 9.58 15.07 -14.51
C GLN A 152 9.63 16.07 -13.34
N ARG A 153 8.70 15.94 -12.39
CA ARG A 153 8.58 16.87 -11.26
C ARG A 153 8.14 16.18 -9.98
N PHE A 154 8.44 16.83 -8.88
CA PHE A 154 7.91 16.49 -7.57
C PHE A 154 6.60 17.24 -7.32
N TYR A 155 5.67 16.52 -6.73
CA TYR A 155 4.44 17.08 -6.15
C TYR A 155 4.54 16.92 -4.64
N HIS A 156 4.21 17.96 -3.90
CA HIS A 156 4.19 17.94 -2.43
C HIS A 156 2.76 18.19 -1.95
N GLN A 157 2.30 17.36 -1.01
CA GLN A 157 1.04 17.52 -0.32
C GLN A 157 1.33 17.59 1.19
N ALA A 158 1.20 18.74 1.79
CA ALA A 158 1.38 18.93 3.23
C ALA A 158 0.33 18.14 4.04
N ALA A 159 0.72 17.59 5.17
CA ALA A 159 -0.21 17.03 6.16
C ALA A 159 -1.08 18.13 6.78
N GLU A 160 -2.20 17.70 7.38
CA GLU A 160 -3.00 18.59 8.21
C GLU A 160 -2.54 18.47 9.67
N ASN A 161 -2.41 19.59 10.34
CA ASN A 161 -2.11 19.61 11.77
C ASN A 161 -3.39 19.30 12.57
N VAL A 162 -3.55 18.05 12.94
CA VAL A 162 -4.71 17.54 13.69
C VAL A 162 -4.26 16.72 14.89
N PRO A 163 -5.07 16.60 15.96
CA PRO A 163 -4.78 15.67 17.03
C PRO A 163 -4.71 14.23 16.50
N VAL A 164 -3.60 13.55 16.76
CA VAL A 164 -3.38 12.15 16.35
C VAL A 164 -3.71 11.25 17.53
N VAL A 165 -4.69 10.36 17.34
CA VAL A 165 -5.09 9.34 18.31
C VAL A 165 -4.38 8.03 18.01
N ASN A 166 -4.36 7.62 16.73
CA ASN A 166 -3.75 6.37 16.31
C ASN A 166 -3.32 6.47 14.84
N THR A 167 -2.11 6.01 14.51
CA THR A 167 -1.58 6.03 13.15
C THR A 167 -1.78 4.71 12.39
N VAL A 168 -2.39 3.69 13.01
CA VAL A 168 -2.63 2.39 12.36
C VAL A 168 -3.62 2.54 11.22
N GLY A 169 -3.25 2.06 10.04
CA GLY A 169 -4.09 2.12 8.84
C GLY A 169 -4.10 3.49 8.13
N ALA A 170 -3.37 4.49 8.62
CA ALA A 170 -3.29 5.79 7.94
C ALA A 170 -2.66 5.66 6.54
N GLY A 171 -1.56 4.91 6.43
CA GLY A 171 -0.90 4.62 5.15
C GLY A 171 -1.81 3.86 4.20
N ASP A 172 -2.42 2.76 4.66
CA ASP A 172 -3.36 1.95 3.87
C ASP A 172 -4.53 2.80 3.36
N SER A 173 -5.06 3.67 4.22
CA SER A 173 -6.16 4.58 3.88
C SER A 173 -5.74 5.64 2.85
N TYR A 174 -4.51 6.17 2.99
CA TYR A 174 -3.94 7.09 2.02
C TYR A 174 -3.85 6.42 0.64
N ILE A 175 -3.25 5.22 0.57
CA ILE A 175 -3.09 4.46 -0.67
C ILE A 175 -4.45 4.13 -1.28
N ALA A 176 -5.41 3.67 -0.48
CA ALA A 176 -6.75 3.32 -0.95
C ALA A 176 -7.45 4.54 -1.59
N ALA A 177 -7.42 5.70 -0.93
CA ALA A 177 -8.06 6.92 -1.45
C ALA A 177 -7.32 7.49 -2.65
N PHE A 178 -5.99 7.42 -2.68
CA PHE A 178 -5.17 7.78 -3.84
C PHE A 178 -5.55 6.89 -5.05
N THR A 179 -5.57 5.58 -4.85
CA THR A 179 -5.90 4.59 -5.89
C THR A 179 -7.32 4.77 -6.41
N TYR A 180 -8.26 5.14 -5.54
CA TYR A 180 -9.61 5.52 -5.97
C TYR A 180 -9.60 6.76 -6.88
N GLY A 181 -8.80 7.78 -6.56
CA GLY A 181 -8.60 8.92 -7.46
C GLY A 181 -8.04 8.49 -8.82
N VAL A 182 -7.08 7.55 -8.84
CA VAL A 182 -6.54 6.96 -10.08
C VAL A 182 -7.66 6.30 -10.90
N SER A 183 -8.56 5.55 -10.29
CA SER A 183 -9.69 4.90 -10.98
C SER A 183 -10.66 5.90 -11.60
N LEU A 184 -10.71 7.12 -11.10
CA LEU A 184 -11.50 8.23 -11.65
C LEU A 184 -10.76 9.04 -12.73
N GLY A 185 -9.50 8.69 -13.03
CA GLY A 185 -8.68 9.44 -13.99
C GLY A 185 -8.19 10.80 -13.46
N GLU A 186 -8.15 10.98 -12.14
CA GLU A 186 -7.69 12.21 -11.51
C GLU A 186 -6.18 12.40 -11.65
N SER A 187 -5.74 13.66 -11.63
CA SER A 187 -4.32 14.01 -11.62
C SER A 187 -3.63 13.58 -10.31
N ILE A 188 -2.30 13.40 -10.35
CA ILE A 188 -1.50 13.04 -9.15
C ILE A 188 -1.80 13.95 -7.94
N PRO A 189 -1.83 15.29 -8.07
CA PRO A 189 -2.18 16.17 -6.96
C PRO A 189 -3.59 15.93 -6.39
N GLN A 190 -4.56 15.62 -7.23
CA GLN A 190 -5.93 15.30 -6.79
C GLN A 190 -5.97 13.96 -6.03
N CYS A 191 -5.29 12.94 -6.56
CA CYS A 191 -5.13 11.66 -5.87
C CYS A 191 -4.45 11.83 -4.50
N MET A 192 -3.37 12.63 -4.42
CA MET A 192 -2.68 12.94 -3.16
C MET A 192 -3.60 13.66 -2.16
N ALA A 193 -4.40 14.62 -2.63
CA ALA A 193 -5.36 15.33 -1.78
C ALA A 193 -6.43 14.38 -1.19
N ARG A 194 -6.92 13.39 -1.98
CA ARG A 194 -7.82 12.34 -1.49
C ARG A 194 -7.15 11.48 -0.44
N GLY A 195 -5.92 11.02 -0.72
CA GLY A 195 -5.12 10.23 0.21
C GLY A 195 -4.95 10.95 1.55
N LYS A 196 -4.53 12.22 1.51
CA LYS A 196 -4.42 13.08 2.69
C LYS A 196 -5.73 13.16 3.47
N ALA A 197 -6.83 13.48 2.78
CA ALA A 197 -8.12 13.68 3.45
C ALA A 197 -8.60 12.43 4.21
N LEU A 198 -8.43 11.23 3.62
CA LEU A 198 -8.81 10.00 4.31
C LEU A 198 -7.84 9.65 5.43
N ALA A 199 -6.53 9.75 5.22
CA ALA A 199 -5.53 9.50 6.25
C ALA A 199 -5.72 10.41 7.46
N THR A 200 -5.98 11.72 7.24
CA THR A 200 -6.29 12.69 8.30
C THR A 200 -7.50 12.27 9.15
N ARG A 201 -8.54 11.72 8.53
CA ARG A 201 -9.71 11.21 9.28
C ARG A 201 -9.37 9.98 10.10
N ILE A 202 -8.57 9.07 9.55
CA ILE A 202 -8.20 7.81 10.22
C ILE A 202 -7.34 8.07 11.44
N VAL A 203 -6.35 8.96 11.38
CA VAL A 203 -5.48 9.24 12.54
C VAL A 203 -6.22 9.86 13.74
N GLN A 204 -7.41 10.38 13.55
CA GLN A 204 -8.28 10.94 14.58
C GLN A 204 -9.25 9.92 15.19
N GLN A 205 -9.26 8.69 14.68
CA GLN A 205 -10.19 7.63 15.13
C GLN A 205 -9.43 6.56 15.92
N PHE A 206 -10.17 5.91 16.82
CA PHE A 206 -9.68 4.77 17.59
C PHE A 206 -10.02 3.47 16.89
#